data_8d49720956c617b00a05ed0547ea60fe
#
_entry.id   8d49720956c617b00a05ed0547ea60fe
#
_cell.length_a   1.000
_cell.length_b   1.000
_cell.length_c   1.000
_cell.angle_alpha   90.00
_cell.angle_beta   90.00
_cell.angle_gamma   90.00
#
_symmetry.space_group_name_H-M   'P 1'
#
loop_
_entity.id
_entity.type
_entity.pdbx_description
1 polymer ?
#
loop_
_entity_poly.entity_id
_entity_poly.type
_entity_poly.pdbx_seq_one_letter_code
_entity_poly.pdbx_strand_id
1 'polypeptide(L)'
;MRTSVPGVVLATSLLVAAQPAAAEDGQVELVGETTLPHAMQFDGTTVGGLSGVDYDPSTGQWAVISDDRSERHPARYYTADFDGTRFELTGTRPLLRPDGTTYPAGSVDPEDIRWDPLAEGFWWTSEGDRGEQLIDPSIRGADTGGSSTHDLPLPANLRMTPTTGPKRNEALEGLTLAAGGTRVVTATEGPLLQDGESPTTEHGALSRITLQSRTGSVLAQYAYPLDPVFAASPTGGSANNGATAVLADQGDQYLVLERAFVSGVGNSIRIYRTDTRTATDVQHVESLTNADVQPARKQLVVDLADLAPSTIDNIEGMTWGPRLPDGRRSLVLISDDNFSPNQTTQILTLAVK
;
A
#
# COMPACT_ATOMS: atom_id res chain seq x y z
N MET A 1 11.60 69.13 17.16
CA MET A 1 10.69 67.97 17.00
C MET A 1 11.14 67.18 15.77
N ARG A 2 11.72 66.04 15.97
CA ARG A 2 12.10 65.12 14.86
C ARG A 2 11.18 63.90 14.95
N THR A 3 10.33 63.73 13.98
CA THR A 3 9.43 62.57 13.84
C THR A 3 10.15 61.41 13.18
N SER A 4 10.31 60.29 13.91
CA SER A 4 10.82 59.03 13.40
C SER A 4 9.68 58.19 12.83
N VAL A 5 9.85 57.77 11.57
CA VAL A 5 8.92 56.82 10.90
C VAL A 5 9.46 55.40 11.13
N PRO A 6 8.65 54.41 11.58
CA PRO A 6 9.12 53.06 11.69
C PRO A 6 9.08 52.37 10.31
N GLY A 7 10.22 51.80 9.91
CA GLY A 7 10.29 50.95 8.71
C GLY A 7 9.68 49.59 8.94
N VAL A 8 8.76 49.21 8.07
CA VAL A 8 8.19 47.85 7.99
C VAL A 8 9.18 46.97 7.22
N VAL A 9 9.71 45.96 7.88
CA VAL A 9 10.49 44.89 7.21
C VAL A 9 9.53 43.81 6.77
N LEU A 10 9.28 43.72 5.47
CA LEU A 10 8.61 42.56 4.87
C LEU A 10 9.60 41.39 4.83
N ALA A 11 9.35 40.36 5.60
CA ALA A 11 10.02 39.06 5.45
C ALA A 11 9.35 38.29 4.31
N THR A 12 10.04 38.19 3.18
CA THR A 12 9.65 37.32 2.06
C THR A 12 10.12 35.90 2.39
N SER A 13 9.20 35.02 2.78
CA SER A 13 9.45 33.58 2.88
C SER A 13 9.53 32.99 1.46
N LEU A 14 10.72 32.58 1.03
CA LEU A 14 10.89 31.76 -0.16
C LEU A 14 10.38 30.34 0.15
N LEU A 15 9.23 29.96 -0.38
CA LEU A 15 8.86 28.55 -0.52
C LEU A 15 9.78 27.94 -1.58
N VAL A 16 10.75 27.16 -1.14
CA VAL A 16 11.50 26.25 -2.02
C VAL A 16 10.60 25.06 -2.28
N ALA A 17 9.97 25.02 -3.46
CA ALA A 17 9.31 23.80 -3.94
C ALA A 17 10.41 22.74 -4.11
N ALA A 18 10.35 21.66 -3.33
CA ALA A 18 11.22 20.49 -3.51
C ALA A 18 10.87 19.88 -4.87
N GLN A 19 11.79 19.95 -5.84
CA GLN A 19 11.68 19.19 -7.07
C GLN A 19 11.86 17.71 -6.72
N PRO A 20 11.05 16.78 -7.30
CA PRO A 20 11.29 15.36 -7.16
C PRO A 20 12.72 15.06 -7.65
N ALA A 21 13.45 14.29 -6.85
CA ALA A 21 14.78 13.82 -7.25
C ALA A 21 14.60 12.93 -8.49
N ALA A 22 15.39 13.19 -9.54
CA ALA A 22 15.39 12.35 -10.72
C ALA A 22 15.77 10.90 -10.33
N ALA A 23 15.11 9.89 -10.93
CA ALA A 23 15.49 8.49 -10.77
C ALA A 23 16.95 8.29 -11.21
N GLU A 24 17.69 7.44 -10.52
CA GLU A 24 19.02 7.05 -10.98
C GLU A 24 18.86 6.16 -12.23
N ASP A 25 19.25 6.66 -13.39
CA ASP A 25 19.13 5.97 -14.69
C ASP A 25 19.71 4.54 -14.63
N GLY A 26 18.90 3.54 -15.03
CA GLY A 26 19.31 2.16 -15.22
C GLY A 26 19.34 1.28 -13.95
N GLN A 27 18.72 1.68 -12.85
CA GLN A 27 18.62 0.84 -11.64
C GLN A 27 17.47 -0.16 -11.68
N VAL A 28 16.40 0.11 -12.45
CA VAL A 28 15.20 -0.73 -12.55
C VAL A 28 14.88 -0.98 -14.02
N GLU A 29 14.56 -2.24 -14.35
CA GLU A 29 14.16 -2.67 -15.71
C GLU A 29 12.91 -3.54 -15.63
N LEU A 30 11.96 -3.37 -16.56
CA LEU A 30 10.87 -4.32 -16.77
C LEU A 30 11.41 -5.56 -17.48
N VAL A 31 11.32 -6.73 -16.85
CA VAL A 31 11.84 -7.99 -17.37
C VAL A 31 10.77 -9.05 -17.61
N GLY A 32 9.57 -8.84 -17.13
CA GLY A 32 8.43 -9.72 -17.36
C GLY A 32 7.10 -8.98 -17.19
N GLU A 33 6.14 -9.35 -18.02
CA GLU A 33 4.76 -8.87 -17.96
C GLU A 33 3.82 -10.00 -18.35
N THR A 34 2.78 -10.21 -17.54
CA THR A 34 1.70 -11.15 -17.84
C THR A 34 0.38 -10.62 -17.32
N THR A 35 -0.74 -11.13 -17.84
CA THR A 35 -2.08 -10.74 -17.42
C THR A 35 -2.93 -11.97 -17.17
N LEU A 36 -3.90 -11.85 -16.27
CA LEU A 36 -4.95 -12.85 -16.11
C LEU A 36 -6.18 -12.46 -16.91
N PRO A 37 -6.92 -13.44 -17.47
CA PRO A 37 -8.17 -13.16 -18.16
C PRO A 37 -9.20 -12.54 -17.21
N HIS A 38 -9.89 -11.49 -17.64
CA HIS A 38 -10.99 -10.90 -16.87
C HIS A 38 -12.04 -11.95 -16.50
N ALA A 39 -12.51 -11.88 -15.25
CA ALA A 39 -13.50 -12.78 -14.68
C ALA A 39 -13.14 -14.28 -14.84
N MET A 40 -11.85 -14.61 -14.84
CA MET A 40 -11.37 -15.99 -14.85
C MET A 40 -12.04 -16.80 -13.74
N GLN A 41 -12.49 -18.02 -14.08
CA GLN A 41 -13.05 -18.92 -13.09
C GLN A 41 -11.97 -19.87 -12.58
N PHE A 42 -11.80 -19.95 -11.27
CA PHE A 42 -10.84 -20.86 -10.65
C PHE A 42 -11.43 -21.41 -9.34
N ASP A 43 -11.46 -22.74 -9.22
CA ASP A 43 -11.89 -23.47 -8.02
C ASP A 43 -13.24 -22.98 -7.45
N GLY A 44 -14.20 -22.73 -8.37
CA GLY A 44 -15.55 -22.27 -8.02
C GLY A 44 -15.66 -20.79 -7.64
N THR A 45 -14.59 -20.01 -7.83
CA THR A 45 -14.60 -18.56 -7.58
C THR A 45 -14.33 -17.77 -8.87
N THR A 46 -14.80 -16.54 -8.91
CA THR A 46 -14.38 -15.56 -9.92
C THR A 46 -13.11 -14.89 -9.41
N VAL A 47 -12.04 -14.97 -10.19
CA VAL A 47 -10.76 -14.31 -9.90
C VAL A 47 -10.86 -12.84 -10.31
N GLY A 48 -10.43 -11.96 -9.45
CA GLY A 48 -10.39 -10.51 -9.59
C GLY A 48 -10.16 -9.84 -8.24
N GLY A 49 -10.00 -8.53 -8.23
CA GLY A 49 -9.71 -7.80 -7.01
C GLY A 49 -8.40 -8.23 -6.36
N LEU A 50 -7.35 -8.50 -7.15
CA LEU A 50 -6.08 -9.00 -6.60
C LEU A 50 -5.21 -7.82 -6.16
N SER A 51 -5.41 -7.36 -4.92
CA SER A 51 -4.77 -6.17 -4.36
C SER A 51 -3.39 -6.43 -3.76
N GLY A 52 -3.17 -7.59 -3.13
CA GLY A 52 -1.90 -7.92 -2.47
C GLY A 52 -1.25 -9.19 -2.99
N VAL A 53 0.09 -9.23 -3.01
CA VAL A 53 0.89 -10.38 -3.47
C VAL A 53 2.09 -10.59 -2.55
N ASP A 54 2.43 -11.85 -2.28
CA ASP A 54 3.68 -12.20 -1.60
C ASP A 54 4.29 -13.51 -2.10
N TYR A 55 5.59 -13.67 -1.87
CA TYR A 55 6.39 -14.84 -2.22
C TYR A 55 7.06 -15.41 -0.97
N ASP A 56 6.84 -16.70 -0.73
CA ASP A 56 7.56 -17.42 0.31
C ASP A 56 8.84 -18.06 -0.25
N PRO A 57 10.03 -17.55 0.08
CA PRO A 57 11.29 -18.09 -0.41
C PRO A 57 11.61 -19.48 0.17
N SER A 58 10.95 -19.90 1.24
CA SER A 58 11.18 -21.19 1.87
C SER A 58 10.50 -22.35 1.13
N THR A 59 9.33 -22.07 0.56
CA THR A 59 8.52 -23.06 -0.18
C THR A 59 8.52 -22.82 -1.69
N GLY A 60 8.84 -21.61 -2.13
CA GLY A 60 8.70 -21.14 -3.51
C GLY A 60 7.26 -20.80 -3.89
N GLN A 61 6.34 -20.75 -2.94
CA GLN A 61 4.91 -20.52 -3.17
C GLN A 61 4.61 -19.02 -3.22
N TRP A 62 3.72 -18.65 -4.13
CA TRP A 62 3.13 -17.32 -4.19
C TRP A 62 1.75 -17.32 -3.55
N ALA A 63 1.40 -16.21 -2.93
CA ALA A 63 0.05 -15.93 -2.46
C ALA A 63 -0.43 -14.61 -3.06
N VAL A 64 -1.71 -14.55 -3.43
CA VAL A 64 -2.39 -13.30 -3.82
C VAL A 64 -3.73 -13.23 -3.09
N ILE A 65 -4.01 -12.08 -2.50
CA ILE A 65 -5.27 -11.85 -1.78
C ILE A 65 -6.24 -11.08 -2.67
N SER A 66 -7.53 -11.37 -2.52
CA SER A 66 -8.59 -10.66 -3.23
C SER A 66 -9.30 -9.71 -2.27
N ASP A 67 -9.51 -8.48 -2.70
CA ASP A 67 -10.28 -7.43 -2.02
C ASP A 67 -11.79 -7.66 -2.04
N ASP A 68 -12.23 -8.84 -2.53
CA ASP A 68 -13.63 -9.23 -2.49
C ASP A 68 -14.13 -9.22 -1.03
N ARG A 69 -14.91 -8.24 -0.69
CA ARG A 69 -15.49 -8.00 0.64
C ARG A 69 -16.49 -9.08 1.09
N SER A 70 -16.29 -10.31 0.65
CA SER A 70 -17.26 -11.42 0.75
C SER A 70 -18.59 -11.13 0.04
N GLU A 71 -18.60 -10.24 -0.92
CA GLU A 71 -19.82 -9.84 -1.65
C GLU A 71 -20.08 -10.74 -2.86
N ARG A 72 -19.02 -11.22 -3.52
CA ARG A 72 -19.10 -12.17 -4.65
C ARG A 72 -18.89 -13.60 -4.20
N HIS A 73 -17.79 -13.83 -3.49
CA HIS A 73 -17.40 -15.09 -2.87
C HIS A 73 -16.82 -14.80 -1.48
N PRO A 74 -16.68 -15.78 -0.59
CA PRO A 74 -16.00 -15.55 0.68
C PRO A 74 -14.66 -14.88 0.51
N ALA A 75 -14.31 -13.92 1.38
CA ALA A 75 -12.99 -13.32 1.44
C ALA A 75 -11.93 -14.42 1.41
N ARG A 76 -10.92 -14.29 0.56
CA ARG A 76 -10.03 -15.40 0.20
C ARG A 76 -8.67 -14.93 -0.28
N TYR A 77 -7.75 -15.85 -0.28
CA TYR A 77 -6.51 -15.73 -1.03
C TYR A 77 -6.32 -16.91 -1.96
N TYR A 78 -5.48 -16.74 -2.95
CA TYR A 78 -5.08 -17.78 -3.88
C TYR A 78 -3.60 -18.10 -3.68
N THR A 79 -3.23 -19.36 -3.89
CA THR A 79 -1.84 -19.75 -4.10
C THR A 79 -1.55 -19.79 -5.59
N ALA A 80 -0.31 -19.53 -5.97
CA ALA A 80 0.10 -19.53 -7.37
C ALA A 80 1.53 -20.03 -7.56
N ASP A 81 1.81 -20.48 -8.78
CA ASP A 81 3.16 -20.67 -9.32
C ASP A 81 3.45 -19.50 -10.28
N PHE A 82 4.62 -18.90 -10.15
CA PHE A 82 5.04 -17.81 -11.03
C PHE A 82 6.55 -17.87 -11.31
N ASP A 83 6.92 -17.89 -12.57
CA ASP A 83 8.31 -17.97 -13.03
C ASP A 83 8.88 -16.62 -13.54
N GLY A 84 8.13 -15.54 -13.38
CA GLY A 84 8.46 -14.20 -13.87
C GLY A 84 7.74 -13.83 -15.17
N THR A 85 7.15 -14.80 -15.86
CA THR A 85 6.44 -14.61 -17.14
C THR A 85 5.08 -15.31 -17.19
N ARG A 86 4.96 -16.46 -16.53
CA ARG A 86 3.73 -17.25 -16.48
C ARG A 86 3.23 -17.34 -15.04
N PHE A 87 2.04 -16.84 -14.82
CA PHE A 87 1.37 -16.84 -13.52
C PHE A 87 0.17 -17.82 -13.56
N GLU A 88 0.20 -18.84 -12.71
CA GLU A 88 -0.84 -19.87 -12.65
C GLU A 88 -1.32 -20.06 -11.22
N LEU A 89 -2.63 -19.91 -11.01
CA LEU A 89 -3.24 -20.22 -9.72
C LEU A 89 -3.21 -21.73 -9.45
N THR A 90 -2.88 -22.12 -8.23
CA THR A 90 -2.73 -23.51 -7.80
C THR A 90 -3.71 -23.91 -6.70
N GLY A 91 -4.34 -22.95 -6.04
CA GLY A 91 -5.32 -23.21 -4.98
C GLY A 91 -6.08 -21.96 -4.55
N THR A 92 -7.23 -22.19 -3.90
CA THR A 92 -8.05 -21.14 -3.30
C THR A 92 -8.28 -21.48 -1.83
N ARG A 93 -8.17 -20.50 -0.93
CA ARG A 93 -8.43 -20.67 0.50
C ARG A 93 -9.29 -19.52 1.01
N PRO A 94 -10.45 -19.79 1.64
CA PRO A 94 -11.22 -18.76 2.31
C PRO A 94 -10.48 -18.27 3.55
N LEU A 95 -10.58 -16.97 3.82
CA LEU A 95 -10.21 -16.40 5.10
C LEU A 95 -11.32 -16.69 6.11
N LEU A 96 -10.97 -17.21 7.28
CA LEU A 96 -11.94 -17.65 8.27
C LEU A 96 -11.83 -16.82 9.55
N ARG A 97 -12.97 -16.64 10.18
CA ARG A 97 -13.12 -16.04 11.50
C ARG A 97 -12.60 -17.00 12.59
N PRO A 98 -12.37 -16.50 13.82
CA PRO A 98 -11.96 -17.36 14.93
C PRO A 98 -12.93 -18.53 15.24
N ASP A 99 -14.20 -18.42 14.87
CA ASP A 99 -15.21 -19.48 15.02
C ASP A 99 -15.21 -20.48 13.85
N GLY A 100 -14.29 -20.34 12.88
CA GLY A 100 -14.16 -21.20 11.71
C GLY A 100 -15.17 -20.90 10.59
N THR A 101 -15.99 -19.86 10.73
CA THR A 101 -16.92 -19.43 9.69
C THR A 101 -16.29 -18.40 8.75
N THR A 102 -16.85 -18.26 7.52
CA THR A 102 -16.45 -17.21 6.59
C THR A 102 -16.91 -15.83 7.08
N TYR A 103 -16.24 -14.79 6.62
CA TYR A 103 -16.63 -13.41 6.91
C TYR A 103 -17.94 -13.05 6.21
N PRO A 104 -18.91 -12.41 6.89
CA PRO A 104 -20.12 -11.88 6.24
C PRO A 104 -19.79 -10.84 5.17
N ALA A 105 -20.66 -10.68 4.18
CA ALA A 105 -20.51 -9.67 3.14
C ALA A 105 -20.34 -8.26 3.74
N GLY A 106 -19.36 -7.52 3.25
CA GLY A 106 -19.03 -6.16 3.69
C GLY A 106 -18.43 -6.05 5.09
N SER A 107 -18.06 -7.16 5.74
CA SER A 107 -17.49 -7.13 7.11
C SER A 107 -15.96 -7.09 7.14
N VAL A 108 -15.32 -7.30 6.02
CA VAL A 108 -13.87 -7.19 5.78
C VAL A 108 -13.65 -6.61 4.39
N ASP A 109 -12.47 -6.06 4.20
CA ASP A 109 -11.97 -5.50 2.95
C ASP A 109 -10.48 -5.87 2.85
N PRO A 110 -10.15 -7.08 2.36
CA PRO A 110 -8.76 -7.56 2.39
C PRO A 110 -7.91 -6.82 1.36
N GLU A 111 -6.71 -6.32 1.78
CA GLU A 111 -5.85 -5.51 0.91
C GLU A 111 -4.48 -6.15 0.67
N ASP A 112 -3.76 -6.51 1.71
CA ASP A 112 -2.41 -7.04 1.54
C ASP A 112 -2.20 -8.36 2.31
N ILE A 113 -1.25 -9.17 1.84
CA ILE A 113 -0.90 -10.49 2.41
C ILE A 113 0.61 -10.64 2.50
N ARG A 114 1.11 -11.18 3.62
CA ARG A 114 2.55 -11.47 3.83
C ARG A 114 2.74 -12.80 4.50
N TRP A 115 3.51 -13.69 3.88
CA TRP A 115 3.96 -14.93 4.51
C TRP A 115 4.74 -14.62 5.78
N ASP A 116 4.47 -15.37 6.82
CA ASP A 116 5.16 -15.22 8.11
C ASP A 116 6.46 -16.04 8.12
N PRO A 117 7.65 -15.40 8.11
CA PRO A 117 8.91 -16.13 8.09
C PRO A 117 9.24 -16.81 9.44
N LEU A 118 8.44 -16.58 10.49
CA LEU A 118 8.67 -17.10 11.84
C LEU A 118 7.61 -18.11 12.28
N ALA A 119 6.55 -18.31 11.49
CA ALA A 119 5.46 -19.24 11.78
C ALA A 119 4.85 -19.78 10.48
N GLU A 120 4.20 -20.95 10.56
CA GLU A 120 3.40 -21.45 9.43
C GLU A 120 2.12 -20.63 9.31
N GLY A 121 2.03 -19.81 8.24
CA GLY A 121 0.88 -18.94 8.01
C GLY A 121 1.26 -17.60 7.40
N PHE A 122 0.38 -16.65 7.53
CA PHE A 122 0.54 -15.33 6.93
C PHE A 122 -0.19 -14.26 7.74
N TRP A 123 0.18 -13.01 7.45
CA TRP A 123 -0.51 -11.82 7.90
C TRP A 123 -1.27 -11.19 6.75
N TRP A 124 -2.40 -10.56 7.04
CA TRP A 124 -3.17 -9.81 6.07
C TRP A 124 -3.80 -8.58 6.70
N THR A 125 -4.03 -7.57 5.89
CA THR A 125 -4.74 -6.35 6.28
C THR A 125 -6.17 -6.38 5.78
N SER A 126 -7.04 -5.68 6.50
CA SER A 126 -8.36 -5.31 6.06
C SER A 126 -8.52 -3.81 6.26
N GLU A 127 -8.97 -3.12 5.22
CA GLU A 127 -9.17 -1.67 5.24
C GLU A 127 -10.26 -1.23 6.21
N GLY A 128 -11.23 -2.11 6.46
CA GLY A 128 -12.45 -1.76 7.19
C GLY A 128 -13.45 -1.00 6.32
N ASP A 129 -14.38 -0.26 6.92
CA ASP A 129 -15.33 0.56 6.17
C ASP A 129 -15.78 1.78 6.96
N ARG A 130 -15.74 2.94 6.32
CA ARG A 130 -16.32 4.18 6.83
C ARG A 130 -17.68 4.42 6.15
N GLY A 131 -18.60 3.47 6.29
CA GLY A 131 -19.97 3.55 5.82
C GLY A 131 -20.94 4.01 6.91
N GLU A 132 -22.16 3.47 6.90
CA GLU A 132 -23.16 3.71 7.95
C GLU A 132 -22.71 3.16 9.31
N GLN A 133 -22.03 2.01 9.30
CA GLN A 133 -21.34 1.45 10.44
C GLN A 133 -19.84 1.68 10.25
N LEU A 134 -19.16 2.11 11.32
CA LEU A 134 -17.72 2.25 11.31
C LEU A 134 -17.11 0.87 11.61
N ILE A 135 -16.42 0.29 10.64
CA ILE A 135 -15.67 -0.96 10.78
C ILE A 135 -14.20 -0.58 10.79
N ASP A 136 -13.54 -0.73 11.94
CA ASP A 136 -12.11 -0.44 12.06
C ASP A 136 -11.27 -1.28 11.09
N PRO A 137 -10.21 -0.73 10.53
CA PRO A 137 -9.21 -1.53 9.82
C PRO A 137 -8.60 -2.57 10.77
N SER A 138 -8.01 -3.61 10.22
CA SER A 138 -7.44 -4.67 11.04
C SER A 138 -6.20 -5.30 10.39
N ILE A 139 -5.32 -5.84 11.25
CA ILE A 139 -4.14 -6.61 10.87
C ILE A 139 -4.31 -7.99 11.50
N ARG A 140 -4.40 -9.03 10.68
CA ARG A 140 -4.80 -10.37 11.09
C ARG A 140 -3.78 -11.41 10.71
N GLY A 141 -3.58 -12.38 11.60
CA GLY A 141 -2.83 -13.60 11.30
C GLY A 141 -3.76 -14.74 10.93
N ALA A 142 -3.33 -15.56 9.97
CA ALA A 142 -4.01 -16.80 9.60
C ALA A 142 -3.00 -17.92 9.34
N ASP A 143 -3.45 -19.16 9.48
CA ASP A 143 -2.70 -20.33 9.03
C ASP A 143 -2.81 -20.50 7.50
N THR A 144 -2.05 -21.42 6.93
CA THR A 144 -2.08 -21.71 5.48
C THR A 144 -3.41 -22.26 4.98
N GLY A 145 -4.32 -22.66 5.87
CA GLY A 145 -5.71 -23.02 5.54
C GLY A 145 -6.66 -21.82 5.53
N GLY A 146 -6.19 -20.64 5.93
CA GLY A 146 -6.97 -19.42 6.07
C GLY A 146 -7.66 -19.26 7.43
N SER A 147 -7.44 -20.17 8.39
CA SER A 147 -8.03 -20.07 9.73
C SER A 147 -7.38 -18.97 10.53
N SER A 148 -8.19 -18.10 11.15
CA SER A 148 -7.68 -17.03 12.02
C SER A 148 -6.83 -17.58 13.14
N THR A 149 -5.64 -17.03 13.33
CA THR A 149 -4.74 -17.38 14.45
C THR A 149 -4.70 -16.31 15.52
N HIS A 150 -4.68 -15.04 15.13
CA HIS A 150 -4.70 -13.90 16.04
C HIS A 150 -4.94 -12.59 15.26
N ASP A 151 -5.35 -11.54 15.97
CA ASP A 151 -5.45 -10.19 15.46
C ASP A 151 -4.48 -9.29 16.22
N LEU A 152 -3.81 -8.35 15.53
CA LEU A 152 -3.03 -7.32 16.23
C LEU A 152 -3.94 -6.24 16.81
N PRO A 153 -3.66 -5.76 18.03
CA PRO A 153 -4.28 -4.55 18.55
C PRO A 153 -4.06 -3.37 17.57
N LEU A 154 -5.14 -2.73 17.16
CA LEU A 154 -5.08 -1.57 16.29
C LEU A 154 -4.60 -0.34 17.07
N PRO A 155 -3.62 0.44 16.56
CA PRO A 155 -3.24 1.72 17.13
C PRO A 155 -4.43 2.66 17.33
N ALA A 156 -4.46 3.40 18.44
CA ALA A 156 -5.64 4.19 18.81
C ALA A 156 -6.03 5.25 17.74
N ASN A 157 -5.05 5.86 17.08
CA ASN A 157 -5.27 6.85 16.04
C ASN A 157 -5.77 6.27 14.70
N LEU A 158 -5.69 4.94 14.51
CA LEU A 158 -6.26 4.24 13.36
C LEU A 158 -7.69 3.73 13.62
N ARG A 159 -8.23 3.88 14.83
CA ARG A 159 -9.62 3.56 15.10
C ARG A 159 -10.55 4.59 14.48
N MET A 160 -11.60 4.09 13.83
CA MET A 160 -12.60 4.95 13.21
C MET A 160 -13.58 5.49 14.23
N THR A 161 -13.66 6.82 14.31
CA THR A 161 -14.73 7.56 15.01
C THR A 161 -15.41 8.49 14.01
N PRO A 162 -16.50 9.17 14.34
CA PRO A 162 -17.11 10.15 13.43
C PRO A 162 -16.15 11.24 12.93
N THR A 163 -15.11 11.56 13.69
CA THR A 163 -14.21 12.70 13.43
C THR A 163 -12.72 12.35 13.36
N THR A 164 -12.33 11.11 13.63
CA THR A 164 -10.94 10.66 13.60
C THR A 164 -10.80 9.28 12.96
N GLY A 165 -9.57 8.88 12.66
CA GLY A 165 -9.22 7.63 12.03
C GLY A 165 -9.16 7.74 10.51
N PRO A 166 -8.94 6.64 9.80
CA PRO A 166 -8.84 6.62 8.35
C PRO A 166 -10.08 7.21 7.67
N LYS A 167 -9.89 7.83 6.53
CA LYS A 167 -10.97 8.21 5.63
C LYS A 167 -11.53 6.98 4.94
N ARG A 168 -12.64 7.14 4.24
CA ARG A 168 -13.25 6.07 3.47
C ARG A 168 -12.35 5.72 2.29
N ASN A 169 -12.01 4.45 2.15
CA ASN A 169 -11.14 3.96 1.06
C ASN A 169 -9.78 4.69 1.00
N GLU A 170 -9.20 4.96 2.17
CA GLU A 170 -7.87 5.53 2.36
C GLU A 170 -7.23 4.97 3.66
N ALA A 171 -7.55 3.69 4.03
CA ALA A 171 -7.11 3.14 5.31
C ALA A 171 -5.85 2.24 5.20
N LEU A 172 -5.88 1.02 5.73
CA LEU A 172 -4.71 0.12 5.74
C LEU A 172 -4.62 -0.65 4.43
N GLU A 173 -3.82 -0.17 3.52
CA GLU A 173 -3.53 -0.82 2.25
C GLU A 173 -2.27 -1.69 2.34
N GLY A 174 -1.15 -1.08 2.64
CA GLY A 174 0.14 -1.76 2.61
C GLY A 174 0.51 -2.48 3.91
N LEU A 175 1.09 -3.68 3.78
CA LEU A 175 1.63 -4.49 4.85
C LEU A 175 3.01 -5.02 4.48
N THR A 176 3.94 -5.08 5.44
CA THR A 176 5.20 -5.82 5.28
C THR A 176 5.72 -6.32 6.61
N LEU A 177 6.55 -7.36 6.56
CA LEU A 177 7.27 -7.87 7.72
C LEU A 177 8.73 -7.44 7.64
N ALA A 178 9.20 -6.71 8.63
CA ALA A 178 10.56 -6.20 8.69
C ALA A 178 11.38 -6.89 9.80
N ALA A 179 12.70 -6.65 9.78
CA ALA A 179 13.64 -7.19 10.76
C ALA A 179 13.52 -8.72 10.93
N GLY A 180 13.46 -9.45 9.81
CA GLY A 180 13.34 -10.91 9.82
C GLY A 180 11.99 -11.40 10.37
N GLY A 181 10.91 -10.65 10.18
CA GLY A 181 9.57 -11.02 10.63
C GLY A 181 9.22 -10.60 12.06
N THR A 182 10.14 -9.93 12.77
CA THR A 182 9.89 -9.51 14.17
C THR A 182 9.08 -8.22 14.29
N ARG A 183 8.93 -7.47 13.20
CA ARG A 183 8.16 -6.23 13.13
C ARG A 183 7.09 -6.34 12.04
N VAL A 184 5.88 -5.94 12.36
CA VAL A 184 4.78 -5.75 11.43
C VAL A 184 4.71 -4.28 11.08
N VAL A 185 4.76 -3.96 9.80
CA VAL A 185 4.76 -2.57 9.30
C VAL A 185 3.58 -2.40 8.36
N THR A 186 2.76 -1.39 8.63
CA THR A 186 1.61 -1.06 7.80
C THR A 186 1.67 0.40 7.35
N ALA A 187 1.06 0.69 6.22
CA ALA A 187 0.86 2.04 5.71
C ALA A 187 -0.63 2.33 5.51
N THR A 188 -1.06 3.54 5.86
CA THR A 188 -2.37 4.04 5.42
C THR A 188 -2.24 4.60 4.01
N GLU A 189 -3.23 4.35 3.16
CA GLU A 189 -3.24 4.87 1.79
C GLU A 189 -3.20 6.39 1.80
N GLY A 190 -4.08 7.00 2.56
CA GLY A 190 -4.20 8.45 2.67
C GLY A 190 -3.99 9.02 4.08
N PRO A 191 -4.15 10.34 4.23
CA PRO A 191 -4.12 11.00 5.53
C PRO A 191 -5.35 10.61 6.35
N LEU A 192 -5.18 10.47 7.67
CA LEU A 192 -6.30 10.32 8.56
C LEU A 192 -7.19 11.59 8.56
N LEU A 193 -8.45 11.47 8.98
CA LEU A 193 -9.35 12.64 9.08
C LEU A 193 -8.74 13.79 9.87
N GLN A 194 -8.04 13.49 10.97
CA GLN A 194 -7.35 14.48 11.80
C GLN A 194 -6.03 14.99 11.19
N ASP A 195 -5.49 14.34 10.16
CA ASP A 195 -4.20 14.70 9.55
C ASP A 195 -4.34 15.64 8.34
N GLY A 196 -5.56 16.03 7.99
CA GLY A 196 -5.82 17.01 6.96
C GLY A 196 -6.44 16.45 5.68
N GLU A 197 -6.34 17.21 4.60
CA GLU A 197 -6.94 16.89 3.31
C GLU A 197 -6.13 15.84 2.55
N SER A 198 -6.78 15.06 1.70
CA SER A 198 -6.14 14.14 0.75
C SER A 198 -5.39 14.93 -0.33
N PRO A 199 -4.41 14.32 -1.04
CA PRO A 199 -3.66 14.99 -2.09
C PRO A 199 -4.55 15.63 -3.15
N THR A 200 -4.13 16.80 -3.62
CA THR A 200 -4.72 17.50 -4.76
C THR A 200 -3.66 17.73 -5.83
N THR A 201 -4.01 18.36 -6.94
CA THR A 201 -3.01 18.76 -7.94
C THR A 201 -2.06 19.87 -7.46
N GLU A 202 -2.41 20.56 -6.36
CA GLU A 202 -1.63 21.68 -5.83
C GLU A 202 -0.74 21.28 -4.66
N HIS A 203 -1.12 20.27 -3.90
CA HIS A 203 -0.37 19.79 -2.73
C HIS A 203 -0.51 18.28 -2.51
N GLY A 204 0.50 17.69 -1.93
CA GLY A 204 0.48 16.34 -1.37
C GLY A 204 -0.17 16.31 0.01
N ALA A 205 -0.05 15.16 0.69
CA ALA A 205 -0.58 14.96 2.03
C ALA A 205 0.41 14.15 2.89
N LEU A 206 0.11 13.97 4.17
CA LEU A 206 0.88 13.10 5.06
C LEU A 206 0.03 11.87 5.43
N SER A 207 0.42 10.70 4.94
CA SER A 207 -0.09 9.42 5.45
C SER A 207 0.80 8.89 6.58
N ARG A 208 0.47 7.73 7.14
CA ARG A 208 1.22 7.17 8.28
C ARG A 208 1.76 5.77 7.97
N ILE A 209 3.05 5.56 8.25
CA ILE A 209 3.68 4.25 8.33
C ILE A 209 3.78 3.87 9.79
N THR A 210 3.19 2.74 10.18
CA THR A 210 3.14 2.27 11.57
C THR A 210 3.96 1.01 11.73
N LEU A 211 4.86 0.99 12.72
CA LEU A 211 5.66 -0.17 13.10
C LEU A 211 5.12 -0.75 14.40
N GLN A 212 4.78 -2.03 14.39
CA GLN A 212 4.32 -2.75 15.57
C GLN A 212 5.20 -3.98 15.84
N SER A 213 5.28 -4.37 17.10
CA SER A 213 5.74 -5.70 17.46
C SER A 213 4.72 -6.74 17.02
N ARG A 214 5.12 -8.01 16.98
CA ARG A 214 4.20 -9.13 16.71
C ARG A 214 3.09 -9.31 17.76
N THR A 215 3.17 -8.63 18.88
CA THR A 215 2.14 -8.61 19.95
C THR A 215 1.29 -7.34 19.92
N GLY A 216 1.50 -6.48 18.90
CA GLY A 216 0.70 -5.28 18.65
C GLY A 216 1.15 -4.02 19.38
N SER A 217 2.26 -4.06 20.14
CA SER A 217 2.82 -2.82 20.71
C SER A 217 3.32 -1.92 19.58
N VAL A 218 2.86 -0.68 19.52
CA VAL A 218 3.40 0.32 18.59
C VAL A 218 4.84 0.62 18.99
N LEU A 219 5.77 0.41 18.08
CA LEU A 219 7.20 0.66 18.26
C LEU A 219 7.58 2.06 17.78
N ALA A 220 6.96 2.52 16.72
CA ALA A 220 7.08 3.86 16.15
C ALA A 220 5.97 4.10 15.12
N GLN A 221 5.71 5.36 14.81
CA GLN A 221 4.88 5.75 13.69
C GLN A 221 5.53 6.96 12.99
N TYR A 222 5.52 6.98 11.67
CA TYR A 222 6.18 8.01 10.88
C TYR A 222 5.21 8.63 9.88
N ALA A 223 5.30 9.95 9.70
CA ALA A 223 4.61 10.63 8.62
C ALA A 223 5.30 10.31 7.29
N TYR A 224 4.53 9.84 6.32
CA TYR A 224 4.98 9.61 4.95
C TYR A 224 4.42 10.70 4.02
N PRO A 225 5.27 11.44 3.27
CA PRO A 225 4.81 12.52 2.41
C PRO A 225 4.35 11.97 1.05
N LEU A 226 3.03 11.91 0.84
CA LEU A 226 2.42 11.62 -0.46
C LEU A 226 2.64 12.76 -1.44
N ASP A 227 2.87 12.43 -2.71
CA ASP A 227 2.96 13.43 -3.78
C ASP A 227 1.59 14.06 -4.08
N PRO A 228 1.57 15.24 -4.71
CA PRO A 228 0.37 15.77 -5.34
C PRO A 228 -0.16 14.82 -6.41
N VAL A 229 -1.46 14.90 -6.68
CA VAL A 229 -2.08 14.24 -7.85
C VAL A 229 -1.44 14.78 -9.13
N PHE A 230 -1.05 13.88 -10.02
CA PHE A 230 -0.21 14.21 -11.19
C PHE A 230 -0.91 15.05 -12.27
N ALA A 231 -2.25 15.10 -12.31
CA ALA A 231 -3.02 15.88 -13.27
C ALA A 231 -4.44 16.19 -12.75
N ALA A 232 -5.07 17.20 -13.30
CA ALA A 232 -6.49 17.46 -13.08
C ALA A 232 -7.34 16.58 -14.00
N SER A 233 -8.50 16.12 -13.51
CA SER A 233 -9.44 15.37 -14.33
C SER A 233 -10.05 16.28 -15.42
N PRO A 234 -9.91 15.92 -16.71
CA PRO A 234 -10.53 16.69 -17.82
C PRO A 234 -12.05 16.59 -17.81
N THR A 235 -12.61 15.62 -17.08
CA THR A 235 -14.06 15.40 -16.97
C THR A 235 -14.66 15.90 -15.66
N GLY A 236 -13.82 16.43 -14.74
CA GLY A 236 -14.24 16.81 -13.39
C GLY A 236 -14.56 15.61 -12.51
N GLY A 237 -14.14 14.39 -12.90
CA GLY A 237 -14.27 13.17 -12.10
C GLY A 237 -13.21 13.06 -11.00
N SER A 238 -13.14 11.87 -10.35
CA SER A 238 -12.21 11.59 -9.26
C SER A 238 -10.74 11.75 -9.69
N ALA A 239 -9.94 12.24 -8.75
CA ALA A 239 -8.50 12.32 -8.85
C ALA A 239 -7.92 12.09 -7.44
N ASN A 240 -7.03 11.13 -7.27
CA ASN A 240 -6.42 10.76 -5.99
C ASN A 240 -4.96 10.36 -6.16
N ASN A 241 -4.25 10.27 -5.06
CA ASN A 241 -2.94 9.63 -4.92
C ASN A 241 -2.82 9.06 -3.51
N GLY A 242 -2.37 7.81 -3.39
CA GLY A 242 -2.24 7.11 -2.14
C GLY A 242 -1.08 6.13 -2.10
N ALA A 243 -0.68 5.71 -0.90
CA ALA A 243 0.33 4.68 -0.66
C ALA A 243 -0.35 3.32 -0.59
N THR A 244 -0.44 2.60 -1.70
CA THR A 244 -1.16 1.32 -1.79
C THR A 244 -0.33 0.11 -1.36
N ALA A 245 1.00 0.19 -1.38
CA ALA A 245 1.84 -0.87 -0.83
C ALA A 245 3.04 -0.32 -0.06
N VAL A 246 3.46 -1.08 0.95
CA VAL A 246 4.73 -0.88 1.65
C VAL A 246 5.50 -2.20 1.67
N LEU A 247 6.81 -2.16 1.43
CA LEU A 247 7.65 -3.35 1.40
C LEU A 247 9.00 -3.09 2.10
N ALA A 248 9.37 -3.95 3.03
CA ALA A 248 10.67 -3.85 3.70
C ALA A 248 11.83 -3.99 2.68
N ASP A 249 12.79 -3.09 2.75
CA ASP A 249 13.99 -3.13 1.91
C ASP A 249 15.24 -3.43 2.75
N GLN A 250 15.90 -2.44 3.30
CA GLN A 250 17.11 -2.64 4.11
C GLN A 250 17.03 -1.86 5.43
N GLY A 251 17.16 -2.54 6.55
CA GLY A 251 17.12 -1.91 7.88
C GLY A 251 15.80 -1.19 8.12
N ASP A 252 15.86 0.14 8.29
CA ASP A 252 14.70 1.00 8.50
C ASP A 252 14.31 1.76 7.19
N GLN A 253 14.60 1.15 6.05
CA GLN A 253 14.17 1.62 4.73
C GLN A 253 13.08 0.72 4.17
N TYR A 254 12.13 1.34 3.48
CA TYR A 254 10.99 0.67 2.87
C TYR A 254 10.82 1.13 1.43
N LEU A 255 10.33 0.28 0.56
CA LEU A 255 9.71 0.71 -0.69
C LEU A 255 8.25 1.05 -0.41
N VAL A 256 7.79 2.16 -0.96
CA VAL A 256 6.38 2.56 -0.92
C VAL A 256 5.93 2.77 -2.35
N LEU A 257 4.83 2.13 -2.71
CA LEU A 257 4.17 2.31 -3.99
C LEU A 257 3.11 3.38 -3.84
N GLU A 258 3.25 4.47 -4.59
CA GLU A 258 2.19 5.46 -4.75
C GLU A 258 1.43 5.19 -6.04
N ARG A 259 0.13 5.00 -5.92
CA ARG A 259 -0.80 4.88 -7.04
C ARG A 259 -1.67 6.13 -7.07
N ALA A 260 -1.55 6.88 -8.15
CA ALA A 260 -2.45 7.98 -8.44
C ALA A 260 -3.39 7.61 -9.58
N PHE A 261 -4.67 7.93 -9.43
CA PHE A 261 -5.69 7.78 -10.47
C PHE A 261 -6.32 9.12 -10.80
N VAL A 262 -6.53 9.38 -12.09
CA VAL A 262 -7.25 10.57 -12.56
C VAL A 262 -8.27 10.15 -13.61
N SER A 263 -9.54 10.41 -13.31
CA SER A 263 -10.66 10.11 -14.24
C SER A 263 -10.47 10.79 -15.58
N GLY A 264 -10.50 10.00 -16.65
CA GLY A 264 -10.27 10.46 -18.03
C GLY A 264 -8.80 10.60 -18.43
N VAL A 265 -7.84 10.28 -17.51
CA VAL A 265 -6.39 10.26 -17.81
C VAL A 265 -5.82 8.86 -17.57
N GLY A 266 -6.14 8.21 -16.44
CA GLY A 266 -5.65 6.89 -16.06
C GLY A 266 -4.80 6.91 -14.79
N ASN A 267 -3.97 5.88 -14.64
CA ASN A 267 -3.11 5.66 -13.49
C ASN A 267 -1.69 6.20 -13.70
N SER A 268 -1.06 6.62 -12.60
CA SER A 268 0.38 6.89 -12.51
C SER A 268 0.91 6.14 -11.30
N ILE A 269 1.92 5.30 -11.50
CA ILE A 269 2.48 4.43 -10.48
C ILE A 269 3.94 4.78 -10.27
N ARG A 270 4.29 5.13 -9.03
CA ARG A 270 5.65 5.47 -8.62
C ARG A 270 6.07 4.67 -7.42
N ILE A 271 7.28 4.16 -7.43
CA ILE A 271 7.87 3.45 -6.30
C ILE A 271 8.95 4.33 -5.70
N TYR A 272 8.85 4.59 -4.40
CA TYR A 272 9.80 5.39 -3.64
C TYR A 272 10.53 4.53 -2.63
N ARG A 273 11.83 4.76 -2.45
CA ARG A 273 12.55 4.31 -1.26
C ARG A 273 12.36 5.33 -0.15
N THR A 274 11.82 4.89 0.97
CA THR A 274 11.55 5.70 2.14
C THR A 274 12.50 5.34 3.27
N ASP A 275 13.09 6.36 3.92
CA ASP A 275 14.03 6.22 5.02
C ASP A 275 13.46 6.86 6.29
N THR A 276 13.21 6.05 7.32
CA THR A 276 12.59 6.50 8.57
C THR A 276 13.59 6.90 9.65
N ARG A 277 14.90 6.67 9.45
CA ARG A 277 15.93 6.87 10.47
C ARG A 277 16.05 8.32 11.00
N THR A 278 15.66 9.30 10.23
CA THR A 278 15.68 10.72 10.60
C THR A 278 14.28 11.31 10.76
N ALA A 279 13.25 10.51 10.58
CA ALA A 279 11.87 10.95 10.71
C ALA A 279 11.49 11.12 12.19
N THR A 280 10.58 12.03 12.47
CA THR A 280 9.99 12.17 13.80
C THR A 280 9.07 11.00 14.08
N ASP A 281 9.22 10.35 15.26
CA ASP A 281 8.21 9.39 15.73
C ASP A 281 6.94 10.13 16.14
N VAL A 282 5.87 9.90 15.38
CA VAL A 282 4.58 10.59 15.53
C VAL A 282 3.51 9.71 16.20
N GLN A 283 3.89 8.61 16.87
CA GLN A 283 2.92 7.69 17.50
C GLN A 283 2.02 8.38 18.54
N HIS A 284 2.48 9.48 19.14
CA HIS A 284 1.73 10.27 20.13
C HIS A 284 1.25 11.62 19.60
N VAL A 285 1.40 11.87 18.28
CA VAL A 285 0.91 13.09 17.64
C VAL A 285 -0.51 12.85 17.16
N GLU A 286 -1.48 13.51 17.79
CA GLU A 286 -2.90 13.34 17.48
C GLU A 286 -3.25 13.76 16.06
N SER A 287 -2.67 14.88 15.59
CA SER A 287 -2.88 15.42 14.23
C SER A 287 -1.56 15.84 13.62
N LEU A 288 -1.32 15.47 12.38
CA LEU A 288 -0.15 15.92 11.60
C LEU A 288 -0.38 17.31 10.98
N THR A 289 -1.62 17.82 11.00
CA THR A 289 -1.92 19.17 10.49
C THR A 289 -1.20 20.23 11.32
N ASN A 290 -0.32 21.00 10.67
CA ASN A 290 0.50 22.03 11.30
C ASN A 290 1.43 21.52 12.42
N ALA A 291 1.67 20.22 12.52
CA ALA A 291 2.62 19.68 13.47
C ALA A 291 4.06 19.95 13.00
N ASP A 292 4.93 20.32 13.93
CA ASP A 292 6.37 20.46 13.67
C ASP A 292 7.02 19.08 13.71
N VAL A 293 6.88 18.34 12.61
CA VAL A 293 7.41 16.98 12.45
C VAL A 293 8.29 16.89 11.20
N GLN A 294 9.33 16.08 11.27
CA GLN A 294 10.15 15.72 10.13
C GLN A 294 9.57 14.45 9.50
N PRO A 295 8.94 14.52 8.31
CA PRO A 295 8.47 13.32 7.61
C PRO A 295 9.62 12.39 7.22
N ALA A 296 9.29 11.14 6.93
CA ALA A 296 10.23 10.19 6.34
C ALA A 296 10.75 10.74 5.01
N ARG A 297 12.06 10.55 4.77
CA ARG A 297 12.65 10.94 3.47
C ARG A 297 12.25 9.94 2.43
N LYS A 298 11.85 10.42 1.25
CA LYS A 298 11.61 9.55 0.10
C LYS A 298 12.47 9.94 -1.09
N GLN A 299 12.85 8.93 -1.87
CA GLN A 299 13.60 9.06 -3.12
C GLN A 299 12.91 8.19 -4.16
N LEU A 300 12.64 8.75 -5.34
CA LEU A 300 12.07 8.00 -6.45
C LEU A 300 13.03 6.88 -6.88
N VAL A 301 12.53 5.66 -6.91
CA VAL A 301 13.22 4.46 -7.43
C VAL A 301 12.85 4.28 -8.89
N VAL A 302 11.57 4.37 -9.22
CA VAL A 302 11.06 4.23 -10.59
C VAL A 302 9.68 4.89 -10.72
N ASP A 303 9.45 5.52 -11.86
CA ASP A 303 8.12 5.81 -12.41
C ASP A 303 7.83 4.71 -13.44
N LEU A 304 6.71 3.99 -13.31
CA LEU A 304 6.41 2.90 -14.24
C LEU A 304 6.22 3.36 -15.67
N ALA A 305 5.88 4.61 -15.89
CA ALA A 305 5.79 5.19 -17.24
C ALA A 305 7.14 5.15 -17.98
N ASP A 306 8.26 5.23 -17.25
CA ASP A 306 9.62 5.16 -17.85
C ASP A 306 9.99 3.75 -18.31
N LEU A 307 9.30 2.71 -17.80
CA LEU A 307 9.53 1.31 -18.16
C LEU A 307 8.69 0.84 -19.36
N ALA A 308 7.73 1.65 -19.79
CA ALA A 308 6.83 1.42 -20.93
C ALA A 308 6.17 0.01 -20.94
N PRO A 309 5.50 -0.43 -19.84
CA PRO A 309 4.70 -1.65 -19.87
C PRO A 309 3.56 -1.52 -20.90
N SER A 310 2.92 -2.64 -21.25
CA SER A 310 1.84 -2.63 -22.26
C SER A 310 0.64 -1.74 -21.82
N THR A 311 0.41 -1.66 -20.52
CA THR A 311 -0.54 -0.75 -19.87
C THR A 311 -0.03 -0.41 -18.47
N ILE A 312 -0.58 0.64 -17.86
CA ILE A 312 -0.43 0.93 -16.42
C ILE A 312 -1.83 0.90 -15.83
N ASP A 313 -2.19 -0.24 -15.24
CA ASP A 313 -3.46 -0.38 -14.55
C ASP A 313 -3.34 -0.04 -13.07
N ASN A 314 -4.32 -0.36 -12.27
CA ASN A 314 -4.47 -0.08 -10.86
C ASN A 314 -3.51 -0.96 -10.01
N ILE A 315 -2.19 -0.72 -10.10
CA ILE A 315 -1.19 -1.48 -9.37
C ILE A 315 -1.29 -1.14 -7.88
N GLU A 316 -1.52 -2.17 -7.04
CA GLU A 316 -1.68 -2.04 -5.60
C GLU A 316 -0.77 -2.97 -4.81
N GLY A 317 -0.51 -4.18 -5.31
CA GLY A 317 0.38 -5.13 -4.64
C GLY A 317 1.84 -5.04 -5.10
N MET A 318 2.76 -5.25 -4.16
CA MET A 318 4.20 -5.23 -4.40
C MET A 318 4.94 -6.18 -3.45
N THR A 319 5.80 -7.07 -4.00
CA THR A 319 6.64 -7.95 -3.18
C THR A 319 7.99 -8.25 -3.82
N TRP A 320 8.97 -8.67 -3.01
CA TRP A 320 10.20 -9.25 -3.50
C TRP A 320 9.95 -10.69 -3.97
N GLY A 321 10.32 -10.98 -5.21
CA GLY A 321 10.33 -12.34 -5.75
C GLY A 321 11.71 -13.03 -5.64
N PRO A 322 11.85 -14.21 -6.25
CA PRO A 322 13.12 -14.92 -6.33
C PRO A 322 14.16 -14.07 -7.08
N ARG A 323 15.45 -14.29 -6.77
CA ARG A 323 16.51 -13.63 -7.54
C ARG A 323 16.48 -14.05 -8.99
N LEU A 324 16.71 -13.08 -9.86
CA LEU A 324 16.82 -13.31 -11.30
C LEU A 324 18.11 -14.12 -11.62
N PRO A 325 18.17 -14.78 -12.77
CA PRO A 325 19.35 -15.57 -13.17
C PRO A 325 20.66 -14.77 -13.21
N ASP A 326 20.59 -13.45 -13.42
CA ASP A 326 21.74 -12.54 -13.42
C ASP A 326 22.13 -12.04 -12.01
N GLY A 327 21.41 -12.49 -10.96
CA GLY A 327 21.67 -12.19 -9.56
C GLY A 327 20.96 -10.93 -9.04
N ARG A 328 20.31 -10.14 -9.90
CA ARG A 328 19.50 -8.98 -9.47
C ARG A 328 18.29 -9.42 -8.64
N ARG A 329 17.79 -8.53 -7.82
CA ARG A 329 16.52 -8.75 -7.11
C ARG A 329 15.36 -8.61 -8.09
N SER A 330 14.34 -9.46 -7.96
CA SER A 330 13.07 -9.22 -8.65
C SER A 330 12.09 -8.52 -7.72
N LEU A 331 11.41 -7.52 -8.23
CA LEU A 331 10.29 -6.86 -7.60
C LEU A 331 9.05 -7.18 -8.43
N VAL A 332 8.05 -7.80 -7.82
CA VAL A 332 6.82 -8.20 -8.51
C VAL A 332 5.68 -7.29 -8.06
N LEU A 333 4.96 -6.78 -9.03
CA LEU A 333 3.81 -5.90 -8.84
C LEU A 333 2.56 -6.59 -9.39
N ILE A 334 1.42 -6.35 -8.78
CA ILE A 334 0.12 -6.82 -9.25
C ILE A 334 -0.90 -5.69 -9.26
N SER A 335 -1.77 -5.67 -10.26
CA SER A 335 -2.88 -4.74 -10.32
C SER A 335 -4.18 -5.39 -9.90
N ASP A 336 -4.98 -4.64 -9.16
CA ASP A 336 -6.38 -4.91 -8.92
C ASP A 336 -7.23 -4.50 -10.13
N ASP A 337 -8.06 -5.41 -10.64
CA ASP A 337 -8.99 -5.16 -11.73
C ASP A 337 -10.37 -4.68 -11.26
N ASN A 338 -10.58 -4.51 -9.95
CA ASN A 338 -11.86 -4.12 -9.35
C ASN A 338 -13.04 -4.96 -9.87
N PHE A 339 -12.79 -6.19 -10.33
CA PHE A 339 -13.77 -7.01 -11.06
C PHE A 339 -14.41 -6.28 -12.25
N SER A 340 -13.74 -5.30 -12.83
CA SER A 340 -14.21 -4.43 -13.90
C SER A 340 -13.75 -4.95 -15.27
N PRO A 341 -14.64 -5.03 -16.29
CA PRO A 341 -14.21 -5.39 -17.63
C PRO A 341 -13.33 -4.35 -18.34
N ASN A 342 -13.15 -3.19 -17.71
CA ASN A 342 -12.33 -2.10 -18.23
C ASN A 342 -10.93 -2.05 -17.59
N GLN A 343 -10.66 -2.93 -16.64
CA GLN A 343 -9.37 -3.05 -15.95
C GLN A 343 -8.79 -4.44 -16.15
N THR A 344 -7.51 -4.59 -15.88
CA THR A 344 -6.78 -5.81 -16.16
C THR A 344 -6.00 -6.23 -14.92
N THR A 345 -6.11 -7.48 -14.51
CA THR A 345 -5.15 -8.06 -13.57
C THR A 345 -3.82 -8.26 -14.29
N GLN A 346 -2.89 -7.36 -14.04
CA GLN A 346 -1.54 -7.30 -14.63
C GLN A 346 -0.51 -7.68 -13.58
N ILE A 347 0.46 -8.51 -13.94
CA ILE A 347 1.61 -8.86 -13.11
C ILE A 347 2.87 -8.41 -13.83
N LEU A 348 3.65 -7.55 -13.19
CA LEU A 348 4.91 -7.03 -13.69
C LEU A 348 6.08 -7.58 -12.88
N THR A 349 7.15 -7.98 -13.55
CA THR A 349 8.41 -8.34 -12.90
C THR A 349 9.46 -7.29 -13.26
N LEU A 350 9.98 -6.63 -12.23
CA LEU A 350 11.03 -5.64 -12.36
C LEU A 350 12.36 -6.20 -11.83
N ALA A 351 13.43 -5.96 -12.57
CA ALA A 351 14.80 -6.22 -12.11
C ALA A 351 15.33 -5.00 -11.39
N VAL A 352 15.76 -5.15 -10.14
CA VAL A 352 16.29 -4.08 -9.29
C VAL A 352 17.76 -4.39 -8.95
N LYS A 353 18.66 -3.42 -9.16
CA LYS A 353 20.10 -3.52 -8.83
C LYS A 353 20.37 -3.40 -7.34
#